data_b1264b34aae76420ef3c69b72b0b3df0
#
_entry.id   b1264b34aae76420ef3c69b72b0b3df0
#
_cell.length_a   1.000
_cell.length_b   1.000
_cell.length_c   1.000
_cell.angle_alpha   90.00
_cell.angle_beta   90.00
_cell.angle_gamma   90.00
#
_symmetry.space_group_name_H-M   'P 1'
#
loop_
_entity.id
_entity.type
_entity.pdbx_description
1 polymer ?
#
loop_
_entity_poly.entity_id
_entity_poly.type
_entity_poly.pdbx_seq_one_letter_code
_entity_poly.pdbx_strand_id
1 'polypeptide(L)'
;MARILLGLVAVLSLVGCAPAAQPKAASAQSIALQPGDVSGLKGCNGAGNMQTVLNEEKSTDKYGYDLNATEWEQWKTQGATEGYFAVYGRTAADCDAFTATGTGAPRGGLMAGLVVKFKDAAVAARNYRAASTLLGFGPRDITFIKLVGGSITTGTDTGLGPDSVIGTGSAVGSTYYFAFWQSKAFDSFFIGYDVAAFEAQGAAENVNQRMS
;
A
#
# COMPACT_ATOMS: atom_id res chain seq x y z
N MET A 1 -23.92 17.27 80.89
CA MET A 1 -22.89 17.59 79.93
C MET A 1 -22.74 16.38 78.96
N ALA A 2 -23.38 16.42 77.75
CA ALA A 2 -23.37 15.34 76.84
C ALA A 2 -22.45 15.75 75.68
N ARG A 3 -21.43 14.94 75.35
CA ARG A 3 -20.53 15.11 74.24
C ARG A 3 -21.03 14.21 73.11
N ILE A 4 -21.48 14.84 71.99
CA ILE A 4 -21.86 14.17 70.74
C ILE A 4 -20.57 14.05 69.94
N LEU A 5 -20.13 12.82 69.63
CA LEU A 5 -19.08 12.51 68.70
C LEU A 5 -19.73 12.34 67.28
N LEU A 6 -19.47 13.27 66.39
CA LEU A 6 -19.78 13.12 64.96
C LEU A 6 -18.70 12.26 64.31
N GLY A 7 -19.07 11.07 63.88
CA GLY A 7 -18.26 10.21 63.04
C GLY A 7 -18.32 10.65 61.57
N LEU A 8 -17.19 11.09 61.02
CA LEU A 8 -17.05 11.41 59.60
C LEU A 8 -16.75 10.12 58.81
N VAL A 9 -17.71 9.62 58.04
CA VAL A 9 -17.53 8.50 57.14
C VAL A 9 -16.97 9.05 55.82
N ALA A 10 -15.69 8.83 55.54
CA ALA A 10 -15.05 9.13 54.26
C ALA A 10 -15.38 8.01 53.27
N VAL A 11 -16.23 8.29 52.29
CA VAL A 11 -16.48 7.39 51.16
C VAL A 11 -15.36 7.59 50.13
N LEU A 12 -14.39 6.65 50.09
CA LEU A 12 -13.39 6.57 49.03
C LEU A 12 -14.08 6.05 47.77
N SER A 13 -14.38 6.95 46.84
CA SER A 13 -14.78 6.59 45.45
C SER A 13 -13.56 6.08 44.69
N LEU A 14 -13.43 4.77 44.53
CA LEU A 14 -12.48 4.14 43.63
C LEU A 14 -12.92 4.44 42.21
N VAL A 15 -12.40 5.50 41.61
CA VAL A 15 -12.51 5.74 40.15
C VAL A 15 -11.62 4.72 39.49
N GLY A 16 -12.20 3.60 39.04
CA GLY A 16 -11.51 2.62 38.24
C GLY A 16 -11.12 3.25 36.90
N CYS A 17 -9.82 3.51 36.70
CA CYS A 17 -9.29 3.80 35.37
C CYS A 17 -9.47 2.56 34.51
N ALA A 18 -10.48 2.55 33.63
CA ALA A 18 -10.54 1.57 32.57
C ALA A 18 -9.25 1.71 31.73
N PRO A 19 -8.53 0.61 31.43
CA PRO A 19 -7.35 0.69 30.58
C PRO A 19 -7.79 1.28 29.24
N ALA A 20 -7.14 2.38 28.82
CA ALA A 20 -7.36 2.95 27.49
C ALA A 20 -7.08 1.87 26.46
N ALA A 21 -8.04 1.60 25.58
CA ALA A 21 -7.85 0.63 24.49
C ALA A 21 -6.61 1.04 23.70
N GLN A 22 -5.61 0.16 23.65
CA GLN A 22 -4.41 0.41 22.87
C GLN A 22 -4.85 0.61 21.40
N PRO A 23 -4.38 1.66 20.71
CA PRO A 23 -4.69 1.86 19.32
C PRO A 23 -4.25 0.61 18.55
N LYS A 24 -5.19 0.02 17.80
CA LYS A 24 -4.92 -1.16 16.96
C LYS A 24 -3.81 -0.80 15.98
N ALA A 25 -2.73 -1.58 15.98
CA ALA A 25 -1.63 -1.36 15.04
C ALA A 25 -2.16 -1.35 13.60
N ALA A 26 -1.73 -0.39 12.80
CA ALA A 26 -2.15 -0.27 11.42
C ALA A 26 -1.83 -1.57 10.65
N SER A 27 -2.76 -2.05 9.82
CA SER A 27 -2.60 -3.21 8.95
C SER A 27 -2.30 -2.77 7.51
N ALA A 28 -1.70 -3.64 6.69
CA ALA A 28 -1.48 -3.35 5.28
C ALA A 28 -2.80 -2.99 4.57
N GLN A 29 -3.90 -3.67 4.88
CA GLN A 29 -5.23 -3.38 4.35
C GLN A 29 -5.75 -1.99 4.74
N SER A 30 -5.58 -1.59 6.00
CA SER A 30 -6.08 -0.30 6.48
C SER A 30 -5.32 0.90 5.88
N ILE A 31 -4.10 0.67 5.41
CA ILE A 31 -3.22 1.65 4.80
C ILE A 31 -3.41 1.70 3.29
N ALA A 32 -3.58 0.56 2.62
CA ALA A 32 -3.66 0.43 1.16
C ALA A 32 -4.65 1.43 0.52
N LEU A 33 -4.61 1.56 -0.80
CA LEU A 33 -5.58 2.33 -1.57
C LEU A 33 -7.00 2.05 -1.11
N GLN A 34 -7.76 3.10 -0.89
CA GLN A 34 -9.16 3.06 -0.44
C GLN A 34 -10.10 3.64 -1.52
N PRO A 35 -11.38 3.28 -1.50
CA PRO A 35 -12.38 3.96 -2.32
C PRO A 35 -12.32 5.48 -2.08
N GLY A 36 -12.21 6.25 -3.15
CA GLY A 36 -12.16 7.72 -3.08
C GLY A 36 -10.74 8.32 -3.04
N ASP A 37 -9.67 7.54 -2.88
CA ASP A 37 -8.31 8.06 -3.04
C ASP A 37 -8.06 8.59 -4.46
N VAL A 38 -8.70 7.99 -5.47
CA VAL A 38 -8.70 8.47 -6.86
C VAL A 38 -10.13 8.65 -7.35
N SER A 39 -10.46 9.86 -7.77
CA SER A 39 -11.81 10.19 -8.22
C SER A 39 -12.24 9.39 -9.45
N GLY A 40 -13.47 8.88 -9.41
CA GLY A 40 -14.07 8.16 -10.54
C GLY A 40 -13.56 6.74 -10.78
N LEU A 41 -12.64 6.22 -9.97
CA LEU A 41 -12.23 4.83 -10.01
C LEU A 41 -13.08 3.98 -9.05
N LYS A 42 -13.29 2.72 -9.41
CA LYS A 42 -14.03 1.71 -8.64
C LYS A 42 -13.15 0.50 -8.39
N GLY A 43 -13.33 -0.16 -7.25
CA GLY A 43 -12.58 -1.37 -6.92
C GLY A 43 -12.76 -2.46 -7.97
N CYS A 44 -11.66 -3.05 -8.38
CA CYS A 44 -11.60 -4.22 -9.24
C CYS A 44 -11.64 -5.51 -8.41
N ASN A 45 -12.02 -6.62 -9.04
CA ASN A 45 -11.72 -7.96 -8.52
C ASN A 45 -10.20 -8.19 -8.52
N GLY A 46 -9.73 -9.19 -7.77
CA GLY A 46 -8.29 -9.47 -7.65
C GLY A 46 -7.57 -8.64 -6.58
N ALA A 47 -8.29 -7.73 -5.89
CA ALA A 47 -7.78 -7.04 -4.72
C ALA A 47 -7.92 -7.91 -3.46
N GLY A 48 -6.93 -7.81 -2.56
CA GLY A 48 -7.00 -8.56 -1.30
C GLY A 48 -5.66 -8.67 -0.59
N ASN A 49 -5.64 -9.43 0.50
CA ASN A 49 -4.37 -9.82 1.11
C ASN A 49 -3.60 -10.77 0.18
N MET A 50 -2.28 -10.89 0.40
CA MET A 50 -1.42 -11.68 -0.50
C MET A 50 -1.90 -13.13 -0.68
N GLN A 51 -2.47 -13.76 0.36
CA GLN A 51 -2.98 -15.12 0.20
C GLN A 51 -4.20 -15.18 -0.73
N THR A 52 -5.07 -14.17 -0.68
CA THR A 52 -6.23 -14.06 -1.59
C THR A 52 -5.76 -13.89 -3.03
N VAL A 53 -4.82 -12.98 -3.26
CA VAL A 53 -4.23 -12.72 -4.60
C VAL A 53 -3.61 -14.00 -5.17
N LEU A 54 -2.75 -14.65 -4.40
CA LEU A 54 -2.09 -15.89 -4.82
C LEU A 54 -3.09 -17.04 -5.08
N ASN A 55 -4.15 -17.15 -4.30
CA ASN A 55 -5.17 -18.18 -4.54
C ASN A 55 -5.95 -17.94 -5.85
N GLU A 56 -6.19 -16.68 -6.21
CA GLU A 56 -6.82 -16.30 -7.46
C GLU A 56 -5.89 -16.58 -8.65
N GLU A 57 -4.64 -16.15 -8.58
CA GLU A 57 -3.62 -16.42 -9.61
C GLU A 57 -3.42 -17.92 -9.85
N LYS A 58 -3.44 -18.74 -8.80
CA LYS A 58 -3.29 -20.19 -8.92
C LYS A 58 -4.31 -20.82 -9.86
N SER A 59 -5.51 -20.24 -9.95
CA SER A 59 -6.60 -20.73 -10.80
C SER A 59 -6.61 -20.10 -12.21
N THR A 60 -6.00 -18.92 -12.37
CA THR A 60 -6.07 -18.12 -13.60
C THR A 60 -4.74 -18.03 -14.33
N ASP A 61 -3.63 -17.97 -13.61
CA ASP A 61 -2.27 -17.86 -14.14
C ASP A 61 -1.26 -18.65 -13.28
N LYS A 62 -1.11 -19.93 -13.60
CA LYS A 62 -0.19 -20.79 -12.86
C LYS A 62 1.26 -20.30 -12.85
N TYR A 63 1.73 -19.70 -13.95
CA TYR A 63 3.11 -19.22 -14.03
C TYR A 63 3.32 -18.00 -13.13
N GLY A 64 2.41 -17.03 -13.19
CA GLY A 64 2.41 -15.87 -12.29
C GLY A 64 2.33 -16.29 -10.82
N TYR A 65 1.44 -17.26 -10.51
CA TYR A 65 1.35 -17.82 -9.17
C TYR A 65 2.68 -18.40 -8.65
N ASP A 66 3.34 -19.25 -9.44
CA ASP A 66 4.59 -19.91 -9.00
C ASP A 66 5.69 -18.87 -8.72
N LEU A 67 5.76 -17.80 -9.53
CA LEU A 67 6.68 -16.68 -9.33
C LEU A 67 6.32 -15.87 -8.10
N ASN A 68 5.09 -15.37 -8.02
CA ASN A 68 4.64 -14.48 -6.95
C ASN A 68 4.60 -15.17 -5.59
N ALA A 69 4.25 -16.46 -5.55
CA ALA A 69 4.30 -17.26 -4.32
C ALA A 69 5.75 -17.38 -3.81
N THR A 70 6.71 -17.61 -4.73
CA THR A 70 8.14 -17.68 -4.37
C THR A 70 8.64 -16.33 -3.85
N GLU A 71 8.33 -15.24 -4.52
CA GLU A 71 8.68 -13.89 -4.09
C GLU A 71 8.06 -13.57 -2.71
N TRP A 72 6.79 -13.91 -2.50
CA TRP A 72 6.12 -13.67 -1.22
C TRP A 72 6.75 -14.46 -0.07
N GLU A 73 7.10 -15.74 -0.27
CA GLU A 73 7.85 -16.51 0.72
C GLU A 73 9.21 -15.86 1.04
N GLN A 74 9.92 -15.37 0.02
CA GLN A 74 11.16 -14.64 0.21
C GLN A 74 10.95 -13.38 1.05
N TRP A 75 9.92 -12.59 0.78
CA TRP A 75 9.59 -11.40 1.56
C TRP A 75 9.24 -11.74 3.01
N LYS A 76 8.52 -12.85 3.26
CA LYS A 76 8.24 -13.33 4.61
C LYS A 76 9.52 -13.72 5.35
N THR A 77 10.46 -14.39 4.70
CA THR A 77 11.75 -14.69 5.33
C THR A 77 12.57 -13.44 5.64
N GLN A 78 12.37 -12.37 4.89
CA GLN A 78 12.96 -11.06 5.13
C GLN A 78 12.21 -10.25 6.21
N GLY A 79 11.09 -10.75 6.70
CA GLY A 79 10.33 -10.18 7.81
C GLY A 79 9.04 -9.47 7.45
N ALA A 80 8.50 -9.66 6.23
CA ALA A 80 7.14 -9.25 5.89
C ALA A 80 6.13 -10.04 6.72
N THR A 81 5.10 -9.35 7.22
CA THR A 81 4.05 -9.95 8.08
C THR A 81 2.67 -9.89 7.45
N GLU A 82 2.42 -8.86 6.64
CA GLU A 82 1.17 -8.64 5.92
C GLU A 82 1.48 -8.04 4.55
N GLY A 83 0.67 -8.37 3.56
CA GLY A 83 0.65 -7.71 2.27
C GLY A 83 -0.78 -7.52 1.82
N TYR A 84 -1.09 -6.38 1.21
CA TYR A 84 -2.40 -6.09 0.65
C TYR A 84 -2.25 -5.40 -0.70
N PHE A 85 -2.90 -5.98 -1.70
CA PHE A 85 -2.95 -5.48 -3.06
C PHE A 85 -4.34 -4.89 -3.34
N ALA A 86 -4.40 -3.68 -3.85
CA ALA A 86 -5.63 -2.98 -4.18
C ALA A 86 -5.57 -2.50 -5.64
N VAL A 87 -6.67 -2.68 -6.36
CA VAL A 87 -6.79 -2.26 -7.77
C VAL A 87 -8.10 -1.53 -7.96
N TYR A 88 -8.04 -0.38 -8.63
CA TYR A 88 -9.18 0.46 -8.96
C TYR A 88 -9.12 0.82 -10.44
N GLY A 89 -10.21 0.59 -11.18
CA GLY A 89 -10.35 0.93 -12.59
C GLY A 89 -11.51 1.87 -12.84
N ARG A 90 -11.48 2.64 -13.92
CA ARG A 90 -12.59 3.51 -14.33
C ARG A 90 -13.76 2.70 -14.85
N THR A 91 -13.47 1.61 -15.55
CA THR A 91 -14.45 0.67 -16.11
C THR A 91 -14.11 -0.77 -15.73
N ALA A 92 -15.06 -1.68 -15.88
CA ALA A 92 -14.79 -3.12 -15.73
C ALA A 92 -13.71 -3.60 -16.72
N ALA A 93 -13.71 -3.08 -17.95
CA ALA A 93 -12.73 -3.44 -18.96
C ALA A 93 -11.29 -3.03 -18.58
N ASP A 94 -11.11 -1.94 -17.84
CA ASP A 94 -9.80 -1.54 -17.32
C ASP A 94 -9.31 -2.53 -16.24
N CYS A 95 -10.23 -2.96 -15.37
CA CYS A 95 -9.96 -4.00 -14.38
C CYS A 95 -9.54 -5.30 -15.05
N ASP A 96 -10.33 -5.76 -16.05
CA ASP A 96 -10.07 -7.01 -16.78
C ASP A 96 -8.73 -6.96 -17.54
N ALA A 97 -8.40 -5.81 -18.12
CA ALA A 97 -7.12 -5.63 -18.83
C ALA A 97 -5.90 -5.73 -17.92
N PHE A 98 -6.04 -5.37 -16.65
CA PHE A 98 -4.96 -5.46 -15.65
C PHE A 98 -4.83 -6.87 -15.05
N THR A 99 -5.96 -7.55 -14.84
CA THR A 99 -5.99 -8.90 -14.26
C THR A 99 -5.89 -10.02 -15.30
N ALA A 100 -6.16 -9.69 -16.58
CA ALA A 100 -6.03 -10.65 -17.66
C ALA A 100 -4.55 -10.88 -17.99
N THR A 101 -4.17 -12.13 -18.21
CA THR A 101 -2.87 -12.52 -18.78
C THR A 101 -2.68 -12.02 -20.23
N GLY A 102 -3.52 -11.10 -20.66
CA GLY A 102 -3.55 -10.51 -21.99
C GLY A 102 -2.52 -9.39 -22.13
N THR A 103 -1.97 -9.28 -23.33
CA THR A 103 -0.94 -8.33 -23.77
C THR A 103 -1.42 -6.88 -23.91
N GLY A 104 -2.57 -6.51 -23.33
CA GLY A 104 -3.18 -5.18 -23.46
C GLY A 104 -2.97 -4.32 -22.23
N ALA A 105 -2.40 -3.12 -22.39
CA ALA A 105 -2.42 -2.11 -21.33
C ALA A 105 -3.86 -1.63 -21.06
N PRO A 106 -4.22 -1.30 -19.81
CA PRO A 106 -5.48 -0.63 -19.49
C PRO A 106 -5.61 0.66 -20.30
N ARG A 107 -6.82 0.99 -20.78
CA ARG A 107 -7.03 2.12 -21.68
C ARG A 107 -7.88 3.25 -21.11
N GLY A 108 -8.46 3.07 -19.95
CA GLY A 108 -9.48 4.00 -19.44
C GLY A 108 -9.17 4.62 -18.08
N GLY A 109 -8.05 4.33 -17.51
CA GLY A 109 -7.65 4.80 -16.18
C GLY A 109 -7.73 3.70 -15.12
N LEU A 110 -6.57 3.37 -14.60
CA LEU A 110 -6.40 2.34 -13.57
C LEU A 110 -5.34 2.78 -12.56
N MET A 111 -5.57 2.44 -11.31
CA MET A 111 -4.57 2.56 -10.25
C MET A 111 -4.49 1.28 -9.45
N ALA A 112 -3.29 0.74 -9.31
CA ALA A 112 -3.01 -0.41 -8.47
C ALA A 112 -1.97 -0.03 -7.41
N GLY A 113 -2.10 -0.62 -6.23
CA GLY A 113 -1.18 -0.39 -5.12
C GLY A 113 -0.97 -1.63 -4.29
N LEU A 114 0.28 -1.90 -3.96
CA LEU A 114 0.70 -2.94 -3.04
C LEU A 114 1.27 -2.27 -1.78
N VAL A 115 0.79 -2.67 -0.62
CA VAL A 115 1.33 -2.27 0.67
C VAL A 115 1.80 -3.52 1.40
N VAL A 116 3.05 -3.54 1.83
CA VAL A 116 3.62 -4.63 2.62
C VAL A 116 4.06 -4.12 3.97
N LYS A 117 3.59 -4.77 5.03
CA LYS A 117 3.98 -4.51 6.41
C LYS A 117 5.09 -5.47 6.83
N PHE A 118 6.12 -4.92 7.44
CA PHE A 118 7.21 -5.67 8.03
C PHE A 118 7.10 -5.67 9.57
N LYS A 119 7.87 -6.52 10.20
CA LYS A 119 7.92 -6.61 11.66
C LYS A 119 8.36 -5.30 12.34
N ASP A 120 9.22 -4.52 11.67
CA ASP A 120 9.71 -3.23 12.14
C ASP A 120 10.21 -2.34 10.98
N ALA A 121 10.45 -1.06 11.26
CA ALA A 121 10.90 -0.07 10.29
C ALA A 121 12.31 -0.35 9.74
N ALA A 122 13.21 -0.93 10.53
CA ALA A 122 14.57 -1.23 10.08
C ALA A 122 14.57 -2.38 9.05
N VAL A 123 13.65 -3.32 9.21
CA VAL A 123 13.46 -4.40 8.24
C VAL A 123 12.85 -3.88 6.95
N ALA A 124 11.80 -3.06 7.00
CA ALA A 124 11.21 -2.40 5.84
C ALA A 124 12.28 -1.61 5.05
N ALA A 125 13.03 -0.75 5.74
CA ALA A 125 14.09 0.04 5.10
C ALA A 125 15.20 -0.82 4.47
N ARG A 126 15.51 -1.99 5.00
CA ARG A 126 16.45 -2.93 4.35
C ARG A 126 15.86 -3.54 3.09
N ASN A 127 14.58 -3.94 3.13
CA ASN A 127 13.88 -4.50 1.98
C ASN A 127 13.77 -3.47 0.84
N TYR A 128 13.37 -2.24 1.16
CA TYR A 128 13.33 -1.12 0.22
C TYR A 128 14.68 -0.92 -0.48
N ARG A 129 15.79 -0.86 0.27
CA ARG A 129 17.14 -0.68 -0.30
C ARG A 129 17.64 -1.88 -1.10
N ALA A 130 17.18 -3.08 -0.77
CA ALA A 130 17.48 -4.29 -1.54
C ALA A 130 16.78 -4.28 -2.92
N ALA A 131 15.83 -3.38 -3.14
CA ALA A 131 15.06 -3.26 -4.36
C ALA A 131 14.42 -4.61 -4.78
N SER A 132 13.88 -5.33 -3.79
CA SER A 132 13.19 -6.60 -4.03
C SER A 132 11.89 -6.38 -4.80
N THR A 133 11.55 -7.31 -5.67
CA THR A 133 10.28 -7.32 -6.42
C THR A 133 9.24 -8.16 -5.72
N LEU A 134 7.96 -7.81 -5.90
CA LEU A 134 6.81 -8.61 -5.52
C LEU A 134 5.65 -8.33 -6.49
N LEU A 135 4.96 -9.35 -6.94
CA LEU A 135 3.94 -9.25 -8.00
C LEU A 135 4.47 -8.58 -9.28
N GLY A 136 5.73 -8.81 -9.61
CA GLY A 136 6.41 -8.17 -10.74
C GLY A 136 6.73 -6.68 -10.54
N PHE A 137 6.42 -6.11 -9.38
CA PHE A 137 6.64 -4.69 -9.09
C PHE A 137 7.86 -4.47 -8.21
N GLY A 138 8.64 -3.44 -8.54
CA GLY A 138 9.79 -3.05 -7.75
C GLY A 138 10.43 -1.75 -8.25
N PRO A 139 11.39 -1.17 -7.50
CA PRO A 139 12.01 0.11 -7.87
C PRO A 139 12.71 0.10 -9.23
N ARG A 140 13.07 -1.10 -9.73
CA ARG A 140 13.72 -1.26 -11.04
C ARG A 140 12.80 -0.89 -12.21
N ASP A 141 11.48 -1.05 -12.03
CA ASP A 141 10.50 -0.74 -13.08
C ASP A 141 10.42 0.77 -13.35
N ILE A 142 10.81 1.58 -12.39
CA ILE A 142 10.92 3.03 -12.55
C ILE A 142 12.01 3.40 -13.56
N THR A 143 13.05 2.56 -13.75
CA THR A 143 14.03 2.78 -14.81
C THR A 143 13.42 2.74 -16.21
N PHE A 144 12.33 2.00 -16.41
CA PHE A 144 11.58 2.02 -17.68
C PHE A 144 11.11 3.43 -18.02
N ILE A 145 10.71 4.22 -17.04
CA ILE A 145 10.29 5.62 -17.24
C ILE A 145 11.37 6.46 -17.91
N LYS A 146 12.64 6.28 -17.54
CA LYS A 146 13.77 6.98 -18.20
C LYS A 146 13.90 6.58 -19.67
N LEU A 147 13.68 5.30 -19.99
CA LEU A 147 13.80 4.81 -21.36
C LEU A 147 12.74 5.39 -22.28
N VAL A 148 11.56 5.73 -21.73
CA VAL A 148 10.46 6.36 -22.49
C VAL A 148 10.47 7.90 -22.41
N GLY A 149 11.56 8.49 -21.94
CA GLY A 149 11.71 9.95 -21.85
C GLY A 149 10.92 10.60 -20.72
N GLY A 150 10.48 9.82 -19.72
CA GLY A 150 9.77 10.33 -18.57
C GLY A 150 10.68 10.96 -17.51
N SER A 151 10.08 11.52 -16.46
CA SER A 151 10.75 12.15 -15.33
C SER A 151 10.76 11.24 -14.10
N ILE A 152 11.84 11.36 -13.30
CA ILE A 152 11.97 10.67 -12.02
C ILE A 152 12.30 11.68 -10.94
N THR A 153 11.57 11.62 -9.84
CA THR A 153 11.79 12.35 -8.59
C THR A 153 12.14 11.38 -7.48
N THR A 154 13.07 11.73 -6.60
CA THR A 154 13.54 10.84 -5.53
C THR A 154 13.63 11.57 -4.19
N GLY A 155 13.54 10.81 -3.11
CA GLY A 155 13.71 11.33 -1.76
C GLY A 155 12.60 12.28 -1.34
N THR A 156 12.92 13.26 -0.50
CA THR A 156 11.94 14.21 0.07
C THR A 156 11.17 15.01 -0.97
N ASP A 157 11.71 15.21 -2.16
CA ASP A 157 11.06 15.95 -3.24
C ASP A 157 9.82 15.23 -3.80
N THR A 158 9.65 13.94 -3.48
CA THR A 158 8.46 13.18 -3.84
C THR A 158 7.23 13.50 -2.97
N GLY A 159 7.39 14.13 -1.80
CA GLY A 159 6.35 14.27 -0.79
C GLY A 159 6.06 12.99 0.01
N LEU A 160 6.69 11.85 -0.33
CA LEU A 160 6.46 10.55 0.31
C LEU A 160 7.52 10.18 1.36
N GLY A 161 8.58 10.99 1.48
CA GLY A 161 9.65 10.80 2.44
C GLY A 161 11.02 10.53 1.80
N PRO A 162 12.08 10.38 2.63
CA PRO A 162 13.45 10.27 2.14
C PRO A 162 13.74 8.97 1.34
N ASP A 163 13.11 7.87 1.74
CA ASP A 163 13.21 6.58 1.07
C ASP A 163 12.03 6.42 0.09
N SER A 164 12.07 7.18 -1.01
CA SER A 164 11.00 7.18 -2.01
C SER A 164 11.48 7.53 -3.40
N VAL A 165 10.74 7.06 -4.41
CA VAL A 165 10.95 7.40 -5.81
C VAL A 165 9.61 7.44 -6.54
N ILE A 166 9.44 8.43 -7.42
CA ILE A 166 8.30 8.58 -8.31
C ILE A 166 8.81 8.69 -9.74
N GLY A 167 8.16 7.97 -10.64
CA GLY A 167 8.38 8.07 -12.08
C GLY A 167 7.07 8.43 -12.78
N THR A 168 7.12 9.39 -13.71
CA THR A 168 6.00 9.75 -14.57
C THR A 168 6.45 9.78 -16.02
N GLY A 169 5.63 9.29 -16.93
CA GLY A 169 5.99 9.25 -18.36
C GLY A 169 4.79 8.95 -19.24
N SER A 170 5.04 8.96 -20.54
CA SER A 170 4.03 8.58 -21.54
C SER A 170 4.67 7.66 -22.56
N ALA A 171 4.00 6.58 -22.89
CA ALA A 171 4.43 5.64 -23.93
C ALA A 171 3.20 5.04 -24.60
N VAL A 172 3.27 4.86 -25.92
CA VAL A 172 2.24 4.20 -26.74
C VAL A 172 0.83 4.78 -26.54
N GLY A 173 0.75 6.11 -26.30
CA GLY A 173 -0.51 6.83 -26.10
C GLY A 173 -1.12 6.74 -24.71
N SER A 174 -0.45 6.09 -23.77
CA SER A 174 -0.87 6.02 -22.36
C SER A 174 0.09 6.82 -21.46
N THR A 175 -0.44 7.36 -20.37
CA THR A 175 0.34 7.97 -19.30
C THR A 175 0.58 6.98 -18.17
N TYR A 176 1.74 7.08 -17.57
CA TYR A 176 2.19 6.19 -16.50
C TYR A 176 2.60 7.01 -15.29
N TYR A 177 2.19 6.53 -14.13
CA TYR A 177 2.67 6.98 -12.83
C TYR A 177 3.17 5.76 -12.06
N PHE A 178 4.37 5.83 -11.51
CA PHE A 178 4.93 4.83 -10.62
C PHE A 178 5.40 5.51 -9.36
N ALA A 179 5.13 4.93 -8.20
CA ALA A 179 5.70 5.36 -6.94
C ALA A 179 6.11 4.15 -6.12
N PHE A 180 7.28 4.24 -5.51
CA PHE A 180 7.77 3.26 -4.58
C PHE A 180 8.38 3.99 -3.38
N TRP A 181 7.94 3.65 -2.18
CA TRP A 181 8.44 4.30 -0.96
C TRP A 181 8.36 3.39 0.25
N GLN A 182 9.19 3.72 1.23
CA GLN A 182 9.20 3.13 2.56
C GLN A 182 8.81 4.18 3.60
N SER A 183 7.91 3.82 4.51
CA SER A 183 7.56 4.65 5.67
C SER A 183 7.28 3.76 6.87
N LYS A 184 7.95 4.04 8.00
CA LYS A 184 7.86 3.21 9.20
C LYS A 184 8.11 1.71 8.87
N ALA A 185 7.18 0.84 9.23
CA ALA A 185 7.27 -0.61 8.99
C ALA A 185 6.60 -1.05 7.67
N PHE A 186 6.44 -0.13 6.70
CA PHE A 186 5.73 -0.42 5.46
C PHE A 186 6.57 -0.05 4.23
N ASP A 187 6.53 -0.94 3.24
CA ASP A 187 6.92 -0.64 1.86
C ASP A 187 5.66 -0.54 1.01
N SER A 188 5.62 0.39 0.08
CA SER A 188 4.51 0.57 -0.83
C SER A 188 4.97 0.79 -2.24
N PHE A 189 4.23 0.21 -3.16
CA PHE A 189 4.40 0.37 -4.59
C PHE A 189 3.07 0.74 -5.24
N PHE A 190 3.08 1.73 -6.11
CA PHE A 190 1.90 2.18 -6.86
C PHE A 190 2.20 2.28 -8.34
N ILE A 191 1.20 1.91 -9.14
CA ILE A 191 1.19 2.11 -10.57
C ILE A 191 -0.14 2.76 -10.97
N GLY A 192 -0.06 3.81 -11.79
CA GLY A 192 -1.20 4.45 -12.42
C GLY A 192 -1.07 4.39 -13.94
N TYR A 193 -2.15 4.02 -14.62
CA TYR A 193 -2.31 4.07 -16.08
C TYR A 193 -3.43 5.03 -16.41
N ASP A 194 -3.17 6.01 -17.29
CA ASP A 194 -4.16 6.99 -17.76
C ASP A 194 -4.93 7.67 -16.61
N VAL A 195 -4.26 7.85 -15.49
CA VAL A 195 -4.65 8.67 -14.34
C VAL A 195 -3.79 9.92 -14.35
N ALA A 196 -4.38 11.07 -14.08
CA ALA A 196 -3.60 12.31 -14.01
C ALA A 196 -2.52 12.19 -12.91
N ALA A 197 -1.31 12.61 -13.20
CA ALA A 197 -0.17 12.45 -12.30
C ALA A 197 -0.43 13.07 -10.91
N PHE A 198 -1.13 14.22 -10.84
CA PHE A 198 -1.47 14.86 -9.56
C PHE A 198 -2.52 14.07 -8.76
N GLU A 199 -3.46 13.36 -9.42
CA GLU A 199 -4.44 12.49 -8.74
C GLU A 199 -3.74 11.25 -8.19
N ALA A 200 -2.87 10.62 -8.99
CA ALA A 200 -2.07 9.47 -8.56
C ALA A 200 -1.12 9.84 -7.40
N GLN A 201 -0.51 11.02 -7.48
CA GLN A 201 0.31 11.58 -6.40
C GLN A 201 -0.50 11.78 -5.12
N GLY A 202 -1.68 12.41 -5.21
CA GLY A 202 -2.57 12.61 -4.06
C GLY A 202 -2.99 11.28 -3.41
N ALA A 203 -3.26 10.25 -4.22
CA ALA A 203 -3.55 8.92 -3.69
C ALA A 203 -2.35 8.30 -2.95
N ALA A 204 -1.13 8.44 -3.47
CA ALA A 204 0.09 7.97 -2.80
C ALA A 204 0.32 8.72 -1.47
N GLU A 205 0.10 10.04 -1.45
CA GLU A 205 0.19 10.86 -0.23
C GLU A 205 -0.85 10.45 0.82
N ASN A 206 -2.11 10.17 0.42
CA ASN A 206 -3.14 9.67 1.32
C ASN A 206 -2.73 8.35 1.98
N VAL A 207 -2.17 7.42 1.20
CA VAL A 207 -1.65 6.15 1.73
C VAL A 207 -0.47 6.41 2.68
N ASN A 208 0.47 7.28 2.31
CA ASN A 208 1.62 7.64 3.15
C ASN A 208 1.18 8.27 4.48
N GLN A 209 0.16 9.13 4.47
CA GLN A 209 -0.43 9.70 5.69
C GLN A 209 -1.04 8.63 6.60
N ARG A 210 -1.67 7.59 6.04
CA ARG A 210 -2.20 6.46 6.85
C ARG A 210 -1.11 5.59 7.47
N MET A 211 0.12 5.64 6.97
CA MET A 211 1.29 5.00 7.59
C MET A 211 1.84 5.77 8.79
N SER A 212 1.44 7.05 8.95
CA SER A 212 1.99 8.01 9.93
C SER A 212 1.61 7.76 11.37
#